data_93da3c7ee3fbd25fede9f69485ac5f6f
#
_entry.id   93da3c7ee3fbd25fede9f69485ac5f6f
#
_cell.length_a   1.000
_cell.length_b   1.000
_cell.length_c   1.000
_cell.angle_alpha   90.00
_cell.angle_beta   90.00
_cell.angle_gamma   90.00
#
_symmetry.space_group_name_H-M   'P 1'
#
loop_
_entity.id
_entity.type
_entity.pdbx_description
1 polymer ?
#
loop_
_entity_poly.entity_id
_entity_poly.type
_entity_poly.pdbx_seq_one_letter_code
_entity_poly.pdbx_strand_id
1 'polypeptide(L)'
;LGPSATYVRRSASFLITSPGRLTIVALILIVAILAAGLSMWQTTSQRQQQLTRISQLSEPMANASQNLYASLTIADASANTAFSRGTLNSSQDLVSNFDDVIAQASMSATRAATGIENVDDPEMKDVATVQRLLPVYTGMVETARANARQGNPVSVAYLASASNLMQVQILPAAKSLYERTSTTTNDCLLYT
;
A
#
# COMPACT_ATOMS: atom_id res chain seq x y z
N LEU A 1 33.54 54.49 33.63
CA LEU A 1 34.55 53.54 34.09
C LEU A 1 33.80 52.42 34.84
N GLY A 2 33.44 51.36 34.23
CA GLY A 2 32.53 50.33 34.68
C GLY A 2 33.17 49.25 35.56
N PRO A 3 32.40 48.64 36.46
CA PRO A 3 32.85 47.62 37.41
C PRO A 3 32.82 46.18 36.86
N SER A 4 32.95 45.96 35.57
CA SER A 4 32.83 44.64 34.96
C SER A 4 34.13 43.83 34.82
N ALA A 5 35.30 44.41 35.15
CA ALA A 5 36.59 43.75 35.00
C ALA A 5 37.02 42.88 36.19
N THR A 6 36.39 43.04 37.35
CA THR A 6 36.78 42.36 38.59
C THR A 6 36.11 41.01 38.83
N TYR A 7 34.98 40.74 38.17
CA TYR A 7 34.25 39.48 38.33
C TYR A 7 34.90 38.31 37.56
N VAL A 8 35.48 38.57 36.39
CA VAL A 8 36.10 37.53 35.54
C VAL A 8 37.44 37.00 36.15
N ARG A 9 38.11 37.82 36.96
CA ARG A 9 39.41 37.42 37.53
C ARG A 9 39.27 36.56 38.80
N ARG A 10 38.10 36.56 39.44
CA ARG A 10 37.85 35.78 40.66
C ARG A 10 37.41 34.34 40.37
N SER A 11 36.84 34.10 39.22
CA SER A 11 36.43 32.76 38.77
C SER A 11 37.62 31.93 38.26
N ALA A 12 38.69 32.55 37.76
CA ALA A 12 39.87 31.84 37.25
C ALA A 12 40.74 31.24 38.37
N SER A 13 40.71 31.80 39.61
CA SER A 13 41.49 31.26 40.72
C SER A 13 40.88 30.04 41.41
N PHE A 14 39.57 29.80 41.24
CA PHE A 14 38.87 28.59 41.71
C PHE A 14 39.24 27.35 40.89
N LEU A 15 39.72 27.50 39.66
CA LEU A 15 40.05 26.42 38.73
C LEU A 15 41.41 25.73 39.03
N ILE A 16 42.23 26.34 39.90
CA ILE A 16 43.62 25.85 40.22
C ILE A 16 43.65 25.06 41.53
N THR A 17 42.58 25.11 42.34
CA THR A 17 42.50 24.41 43.64
C THR A 17 41.94 22.97 43.41
N SER A 18 42.46 21.97 44.13
CA SER A 18 42.06 20.55 44.05
C SER A 18 40.55 20.28 43.89
N PRO A 19 39.61 20.98 44.59
CA PRO A 19 38.19 20.82 44.41
C PRO A 19 37.67 21.39 43.08
N GLY A 20 38.33 22.41 42.51
CA GLY A 20 37.94 22.95 41.19
C GLY A 20 38.18 22.03 40.02
N ARG A 21 39.23 21.20 40.06
CA ARG A 21 39.52 20.19 39.04
C ARG A 21 38.48 19.07 39.05
N LEU A 22 38.00 18.67 40.24
CA LEU A 22 36.95 17.65 40.37
C LEU A 22 35.60 18.16 39.84
N THR A 23 35.26 19.40 40.06
CA THR A 23 34.00 20.00 39.52
C THR A 23 34.03 20.14 38.00
N ILE A 24 35.19 20.48 37.41
CA ILE A 24 35.32 20.52 35.94
C ILE A 24 35.20 19.14 35.30
N VAL A 25 35.89 18.13 35.88
CA VAL A 25 35.79 16.76 35.41
C VAL A 25 34.35 16.20 35.50
N ALA A 26 33.66 16.50 36.63
CA ALA A 26 32.25 16.13 36.80
C ALA A 26 31.34 16.80 35.75
N LEU A 27 31.57 18.08 35.46
CA LEU A 27 30.80 18.81 34.47
C LEU A 27 31.03 18.31 33.05
N ILE A 28 32.28 17.97 32.70
CA ILE A 28 32.61 17.33 31.39
C ILE A 28 31.95 15.97 31.26
N LEU A 29 31.95 15.16 32.31
CA LEU A 29 31.26 13.87 32.31
C LEU A 29 29.76 13.99 32.12
N ILE A 30 29.13 14.96 32.82
CA ILE A 30 27.69 15.20 32.62
C ILE A 30 27.38 15.64 31.20
N VAL A 31 28.18 16.56 30.63
CA VAL A 31 28.00 16.97 29.23
C VAL A 31 28.23 15.82 28.26
N ALA A 32 29.22 14.95 28.49
CA ALA A 32 29.46 13.77 27.67
C ALA A 32 28.29 12.77 27.72
N ILE A 33 27.74 12.53 28.92
CA ILE A 33 26.55 11.65 29.08
C ILE A 33 25.32 12.24 28.38
N LEU A 34 25.10 13.54 28.49
CA LEU A 34 23.98 14.22 27.81
C LEU A 34 24.16 14.18 26.28
N ALA A 35 25.36 14.40 25.79
CA ALA A 35 25.66 14.31 24.35
C ALA A 35 25.47 12.88 23.81
N ALA A 36 25.92 11.86 24.56
CA ALA A 36 25.69 10.47 24.22
C ALA A 36 24.20 10.08 24.23
N GLY A 37 23.45 10.57 25.22
CA GLY A 37 22.01 10.36 25.31
C GLY A 37 21.23 10.99 24.14
N LEU A 38 21.58 12.21 23.77
CA LEU A 38 20.96 12.91 22.63
C LEU A 38 21.27 12.23 21.28
N SER A 39 22.50 11.74 21.09
CA SER A 39 22.87 11.02 19.86
C SER A 39 22.13 9.69 19.72
N MET A 40 21.90 9.00 20.83
CA MET A 40 21.15 7.73 20.82
C MET A 40 19.67 7.94 20.54
N TRP A 41 19.07 9.02 21.02
CA TRP A 41 17.67 9.38 20.72
C TRP A 41 17.46 9.69 19.24
N GLN A 42 18.35 10.44 18.61
CA GLN A 42 18.25 10.75 17.18
C GLN A 42 18.34 9.50 16.30
N THR A 43 19.19 8.55 16.65
CA THR A 43 19.37 7.32 15.88
C THR A 43 18.14 6.38 16.01
N THR A 44 17.53 6.34 17.18
CA THR A 44 16.35 5.48 17.43
C THR A 44 15.10 6.03 16.75
N SER A 45 14.88 7.34 16.74
CA SER A 45 13.71 7.95 16.07
C SER A 45 13.78 7.86 14.55
N GLN A 46 14.96 7.90 13.93
CA GLN A 46 15.09 7.69 12.48
C GLN A 46 14.80 6.24 12.07
N ARG A 47 15.21 5.26 12.85
CA ARG A 47 14.91 3.84 12.57
C ARG A 47 13.42 3.52 12.73
N GLN A 48 12.75 4.07 13.72
CA GLN A 48 11.31 3.91 13.90
C GLN A 48 10.51 4.55 12.76
N GLN A 49 10.92 5.70 12.25
CA GLN A 49 10.24 6.34 11.13
C GLN A 49 10.38 5.56 9.82
N GLN A 50 11.51 4.89 9.58
CA GLN A 50 11.69 4.04 8.40
C GLN A 50 10.84 2.77 8.49
N LEU A 51 10.80 2.11 9.64
CA LEU A 51 9.98 0.91 9.87
C LEU A 51 8.48 1.23 9.78
N THR A 52 8.05 2.38 10.31
CA THR A 52 6.65 2.82 10.22
C THR A 52 6.27 3.17 8.78
N ARG A 53 7.16 3.74 7.97
CA ARG A 53 6.88 4.01 6.55
C ARG A 53 6.72 2.72 5.73
N ILE A 54 7.56 1.73 5.96
CA ILE A 54 7.50 0.45 5.25
C ILE A 54 6.21 -0.30 5.62
N SER A 55 5.86 -0.39 6.90
CA SER A 55 4.62 -1.05 7.34
C SER A 55 3.36 -0.30 6.90
N GLN A 56 3.39 1.04 6.83
CA GLN A 56 2.24 1.85 6.41
C GLN A 56 1.99 1.84 4.90
N LEU A 57 2.99 1.52 4.06
CA LEU A 57 2.82 1.42 2.61
C LEU A 57 2.67 -0.03 2.11
N SER A 58 3.40 -0.97 2.68
CA SER A 58 3.40 -2.37 2.20
C SER A 58 2.15 -3.15 2.62
N GLU A 59 1.66 -2.94 3.84
CA GLU A 59 0.46 -3.63 4.34
C GLU A 59 -0.83 -3.19 3.61
N PRO A 60 -1.10 -1.88 3.38
CA PRO A 60 -2.24 -1.45 2.57
C PRO A 60 -2.17 -1.93 1.13
N MET A 61 -0.98 -2.01 0.52
CA MET A 61 -0.79 -2.47 -0.84
C MET A 61 -1.07 -3.97 -1.00
N ALA A 62 -0.57 -4.81 -0.08
CA ALA A 62 -0.84 -6.24 -0.07
C ALA A 62 -2.35 -6.52 0.12
N ASN A 63 -3.00 -5.82 1.05
CA ASN A 63 -4.45 -5.91 1.26
C ASN A 63 -5.24 -5.43 0.02
N ALA A 64 -4.81 -4.35 -0.63
CA ALA A 64 -5.44 -3.86 -1.85
C ALA A 64 -5.31 -4.88 -3.00
N SER A 65 -4.15 -5.50 -3.16
CA SER A 65 -3.90 -6.51 -4.19
C SER A 65 -4.73 -7.79 -3.96
N GLN A 66 -4.84 -8.22 -2.71
CA GLN A 66 -5.70 -9.34 -2.32
C GLN A 66 -7.17 -9.04 -2.60
N ASN A 67 -7.65 -7.87 -2.20
CA ASN A 67 -9.03 -7.44 -2.42
C ASN A 67 -9.33 -7.30 -3.92
N LEU A 68 -8.38 -6.81 -4.71
CA LEU A 68 -8.49 -6.74 -6.16
C LEU A 68 -8.70 -8.13 -6.76
N TYR A 69 -7.83 -9.08 -6.45
CA TYR A 69 -7.92 -10.44 -6.97
C TYR A 69 -9.24 -11.12 -6.57
N ALA A 70 -9.65 -10.99 -5.30
CA ALA A 70 -10.91 -11.54 -4.80
C ALA A 70 -12.12 -10.92 -5.50
N SER A 71 -12.18 -9.58 -5.63
CA SER A 71 -13.28 -8.89 -6.30
C SER A 71 -13.40 -9.29 -7.77
N LEU A 72 -12.29 -9.40 -8.50
CA LEU A 72 -12.31 -9.84 -9.90
C LEU A 72 -12.83 -11.27 -10.05
N THR A 73 -12.44 -12.17 -9.17
CA THR A 73 -12.91 -13.57 -9.14
C THR A 73 -14.42 -13.63 -8.86
N ILE A 74 -14.91 -12.84 -7.92
CA ILE A 74 -16.34 -12.74 -7.58
C ILE A 74 -17.12 -12.13 -8.75
N ALA A 75 -16.58 -11.11 -9.43
CA ALA A 75 -17.23 -10.48 -10.58
C ALA A 75 -17.44 -11.47 -11.73
N ASP A 76 -16.41 -12.27 -12.08
CA ASP A 76 -16.53 -13.26 -13.13
C ASP A 76 -17.52 -14.38 -12.76
N ALA A 77 -17.46 -14.87 -11.51
CA ALA A 77 -18.40 -15.87 -11.02
C ALA A 77 -19.84 -15.34 -11.01
N SER A 78 -20.05 -14.10 -10.62
CA SER A 78 -21.37 -13.45 -10.60
C SER A 78 -21.95 -13.27 -11.99
N ALA A 79 -21.12 -12.82 -12.96
CA ALA A 79 -21.53 -12.68 -14.35
C ALA A 79 -21.94 -14.03 -14.95
N ASN A 80 -21.15 -15.07 -14.77
CA ASN A 80 -21.42 -16.43 -15.27
C ASN A 80 -22.67 -17.05 -14.59
N THR A 81 -22.84 -16.84 -13.29
CA THR A 81 -24.00 -17.36 -12.54
C THR A 81 -25.29 -16.70 -12.95
N ALA A 82 -25.31 -15.36 -13.09
CA ALA A 82 -26.46 -14.61 -13.55
C ALA A 82 -26.90 -15.08 -14.95
N PHE A 83 -25.92 -15.34 -15.82
CA PHE A 83 -26.17 -15.81 -17.16
C PHE A 83 -26.73 -17.24 -17.19
N SER A 84 -26.14 -18.17 -16.43
CA SER A 84 -26.56 -19.58 -16.40
C SER A 84 -27.96 -19.79 -15.82
N ARG A 85 -28.40 -18.94 -14.90
CA ARG A 85 -29.73 -18.99 -14.31
C ARG A 85 -30.82 -18.34 -15.16
N GLY A 86 -30.47 -17.71 -16.27
CA GLY A 86 -31.41 -16.95 -17.08
C GLY A 86 -32.05 -15.76 -16.35
N THR A 87 -31.50 -15.38 -15.18
CA THR A 87 -32.02 -14.35 -14.27
C THR A 87 -31.62 -12.93 -14.68
N LEU A 88 -31.03 -12.77 -15.87
CA LEU A 88 -30.62 -11.45 -16.39
C LEU A 88 -31.76 -10.45 -16.50
N ASN A 89 -33.01 -10.92 -16.48
CA ASN A 89 -34.20 -10.07 -16.55
C ASN A 89 -34.91 -9.86 -15.20
N SER A 90 -34.58 -10.61 -14.16
CA SER A 90 -35.39 -10.66 -12.93
C SER A 90 -34.65 -10.40 -11.62
N SER A 91 -33.34 -10.35 -11.62
CA SER A 91 -32.58 -10.18 -10.38
C SER A 91 -31.76 -8.89 -10.41
N GLN A 92 -32.42 -7.79 -10.05
CA GLN A 92 -31.75 -6.50 -9.80
C GLN A 92 -30.58 -6.66 -8.82
N ASP A 93 -30.73 -7.58 -7.85
CA ASP A 93 -29.72 -7.88 -6.84
C ASP A 93 -28.42 -8.47 -7.41
N LEU A 94 -28.50 -9.31 -8.47
CA LEU A 94 -27.30 -9.87 -9.10
C LEU A 94 -26.56 -8.85 -9.97
N VAL A 95 -27.30 -7.91 -10.57
CA VAL A 95 -26.73 -6.82 -11.37
C VAL A 95 -26.03 -5.82 -10.44
N SER A 96 -26.71 -5.37 -9.39
CA SER A 96 -26.12 -4.46 -8.41
C SER A 96 -24.89 -5.05 -7.73
N ASN A 97 -24.92 -6.33 -7.37
CA ASN A 97 -23.77 -7.01 -6.79
C ASN A 97 -22.54 -7.06 -7.76
N PHE A 98 -22.79 -7.30 -9.06
CA PHE A 98 -21.70 -7.25 -10.05
C PHE A 98 -21.09 -5.84 -10.16
N ASP A 99 -21.94 -4.82 -10.24
CA ASP A 99 -21.49 -3.42 -10.37
C ASP A 99 -20.71 -2.97 -9.11
N ASP A 100 -21.19 -3.34 -7.92
CA ASP A 100 -20.51 -3.06 -6.64
C ASP A 100 -19.13 -3.73 -6.58
N VAL A 101 -19.05 -4.98 -7.00
CA VAL A 101 -17.78 -5.75 -7.00
C VAL A 101 -16.80 -5.19 -8.03
N ILE A 102 -17.26 -4.76 -9.20
CA ILE A 102 -16.41 -4.07 -10.21
C ILE A 102 -15.91 -2.73 -9.67
N ALA A 103 -16.76 -1.96 -9.00
CA ALA A 103 -16.37 -0.71 -8.35
C ALA A 103 -15.31 -0.97 -7.27
N GLN A 104 -15.48 -2.01 -6.46
CA GLN A 104 -14.49 -2.42 -5.46
C GLN A 104 -13.16 -2.84 -6.08
N ALA A 105 -13.20 -3.59 -7.19
CA ALA A 105 -11.99 -3.97 -7.93
C ALA A 105 -11.24 -2.73 -8.46
N SER A 106 -11.97 -1.76 -9.02
CA SER A 106 -11.39 -0.50 -9.51
C SER A 106 -10.75 0.32 -8.40
N MET A 107 -11.42 0.44 -7.25
CA MET A 107 -10.87 1.13 -6.06
C MET A 107 -9.62 0.41 -5.54
N SER A 108 -9.64 -0.91 -5.50
CA SER A 108 -8.51 -1.72 -5.03
C SER A 108 -7.31 -1.62 -5.96
N ALA A 109 -7.53 -1.62 -7.29
CA ALA A 109 -6.49 -1.38 -8.28
C ALA A 109 -5.85 0.02 -8.12
N THR A 110 -6.67 1.04 -7.87
CA THR A 110 -6.18 2.40 -7.63
C THR A 110 -5.36 2.48 -6.34
N ARG A 111 -5.82 1.84 -5.26
CA ARG A 111 -5.05 1.80 -4.00
C ARG A 111 -3.73 1.05 -4.15
N ALA A 112 -3.72 -0.07 -4.88
CA ALA A 112 -2.49 -0.79 -5.18
C ALA A 112 -1.51 0.08 -5.97
N ALA A 113 -1.99 0.84 -6.97
CA ALA A 113 -1.18 1.76 -7.75
C ALA A 113 -0.52 2.87 -6.90
N THR A 114 -1.23 3.39 -5.89
CA THR A 114 -0.69 4.46 -5.03
C THR A 114 0.45 4.00 -4.10
N GLY A 115 0.60 2.69 -3.90
CA GLY A 115 1.69 2.11 -3.12
C GLY A 115 2.96 1.81 -3.93
N ILE A 116 2.93 1.99 -5.26
CA ILE A 116 4.06 1.70 -6.16
C ILE A 116 4.81 2.99 -6.44
N GLU A 117 6.11 3.02 -6.12
CA GLU A 117 6.94 4.22 -6.25
C GLU A 117 7.42 4.46 -7.68
N ASN A 118 7.72 3.39 -8.44
CA ASN A 118 8.27 3.52 -9.79
C ASN A 118 7.29 3.01 -10.85
N VAL A 119 7.15 3.80 -11.92
CA VAL A 119 6.28 3.46 -13.07
C VAL A 119 6.78 2.24 -13.85
N ASP A 120 8.08 1.96 -13.79
CA ASP A 120 8.70 0.83 -14.49
C ASP A 120 8.63 -0.49 -13.71
N ASP A 121 8.17 -0.47 -12.46
CA ASP A 121 8.04 -1.67 -11.64
C ASP A 121 7.05 -2.67 -12.29
N PRO A 122 7.33 -3.96 -12.19
CA PRO A 122 6.44 -4.99 -12.72
C PRO A 122 5.05 -4.95 -12.09
N GLU A 123 4.93 -4.54 -10.84
CA GLU A 123 3.67 -4.33 -10.13
C GLU A 123 2.83 -3.23 -10.78
N MET A 124 3.44 -2.14 -11.24
CA MET A 124 2.74 -1.08 -11.96
C MET A 124 2.21 -1.56 -13.31
N LYS A 125 2.96 -2.43 -14.01
CA LYS A 125 2.49 -3.04 -15.27
C LYS A 125 1.29 -3.97 -15.06
N ASP A 126 1.30 -4.72 -13.96
CA ASP A 126 0.18 -5.58 -13.59
C ASP A 126 -1.07 -4.75 -13.27
N VAL A 127 -0.94 -3.69 -12.47
CA VAL A 127 -2.05 -2.75 -12.17
C VAL A 127 -2.56 -2.07 -13.44
N ALA A 128 -1.67 -1.55 -14.29
CA ALA A 128 -2.04 -0.90 -15.54
C ALA A 128 -2.77 -1.87 -16.49
N THR A 129 -2.38 -3.14 -16.50
CA THR A 129 -3.07 -4.18 -17.29
C THR A 129 -4.50 -4.38 -16.79
N VAL A 130 -4.70 -4.50 -15.48
CA VAL A 130 -6.04 -4.61 -14.89
C VAL A 130 -6.87 -3.37 -15.20
N GLN A 131 -6.36 -2.17 -14.93
CA GLN A 131 -7.08 -0.91 -15.13
C GLN A 131 -7.48 -0.69 -16.60
N ARG A 132 -6.65 -1.10 -17.54
CA ARG A 132 -6.94 -0.99 -18.96
C ARG A 132 -7.98 -2.00 -19.45
N LEU A 133 -7.93 -3.23 -18.94
CA LEU A 133 -8.78 -4.32 -19.41
C LEU A 133 -10.11 -4.44 -18.68
N LEU A 134 -10.21 -3.94 -17.46
CA LEU A 134 -11.43 -4.02 -16.65
C LEU A 134 -12.63 -3.33 -17.32
N PRO A 135 -12.52 -2.11 -17.89
CA PRO A 135 -13.61 -1.50 -18.66
C PRO A 135 -14.01 -2.29 -19.90
N VAL A 136 -13.04 -2.94 -20.57
CA VAL A 136 -13.31 -3.79 -21.73
C VAL A 136 -14.13 -5.02 -21.30
N TYR A 137 -13.73 -5.68 -20.22
CA TYR A 137 -14.47 -6.77 -19.61
C TYR A 137 -15.92 -6.39 -19.28
N THR A 138 -16.08 -5.26 -18.55
CA THR A 138 -17.41 -4.76 -18.17
C THR A 138 -18.27 -4.47 -19.40
N GLY A 139 -17.72 -3.83 -20.43
CA GLY A 139 -18.40 -3.58 -21.68
C GLY A 139 -18.87 -4.83 -22.39
N MET A 140 -18.06 -5.90 -22.39
CA MET A 140 -18.45 -7.19 -22.95
C MET A 140 -19.58 -7.86 -22.15
N VAL A 141 -19.53 -7.82 -20.82
CA VAL A 141 -20.59 -8.35 -19.95
C VAL A 141 -21.89 -7.61 -20.17
N GLU A 142 -21.86 -6.26 -20.22
CA GLU A 142 -23.05 -5.45 -20.49
C GLU A 142 -23.64 -5.71 -21.89
N THR A 143 -22.77 -5.89 -22.89
CA THR A 143 -23.20 -6.28 -24.23
C THR A 143 -23.86 -7.66 -24.23
N ALA A 144 -23.29 -8.61 -23.50
CA ALA A 144 -23.89 -9.94 -23.31
C ALA A 144 -25.27 -9.83 -22.66
N ARG A 145 -25.39 -9.03 -21.59
CA ARG A 145 -26.67 -8.77 -20.90
C ARG A 145 -27.71 -8.15 -21.83
N ALA A 146 -27.34 -7.13 -22.59
CA ALA A 146 -28.24 -6.46 -23.53
C ALA A 146 -28.78 -7.41 -24.60
N ASN A 147 -27.93 -8.25 -25.16
CA ASN A 147 -28.31 -9.25 -26.15
C ASN A 147 -29.18 -10.36 -25.54
N ALA A 148 -28.87 -10.80 -24.32
CA ALA A 148 -29.66 -11.83 -23.64
C ALA A 148 -31.10 -11.35 -23.35
N ARG A 149 -31.28 -10.09 -22.97
CA ARG A 149 -32.63 -9.49 -22.80
C ARG A 149 -33.46 -9.50 -24.07
N GLN A 150 -32.83 -9.47 -25.22
CA GLN A 150 -33.46 -9.55 -26.54
C GLN A 150 -33.61 -10.99 -27.05
N GLY A 151 -33.20 -11.99 -26.27
CA GLY A 151 -33.19 -13.39 -26.69
C GLY A 151 -32.17 -13.70 -27.79
N ASN A 152 -31.20 -12.83 -28.00
CA ASN A 152 -30.18 -12.99 -29.05
C ASN A 152 -29.11 -13.98 -28.60
N PRO A 153 -28.86 -15.08 -29.36
CA PRO A 153 -27.87 -16.11 -29.00
C PRO A 153 -26.42 -15.61 -28.99
N VAL A 154 -26.12 -14.47 -29.59
CA VAL A 154 -24.79 -13.85 -29.59
C VAL A 154 -24.36 -13.44 -28.14
N SER A 155 -25.33 -13.31 -27.23
CA SER A 155 -25.07 -13.04 -25.82
C SER A 155 -24.06 -14.03 -25.20
N VAL A 156 -24.16 -15.32 -25.52
CA VAL A 156 -23.25 -16.36 -25.01
C VAL A 156 -21.82 -16.14 -25.51
N ALA A 157 -21.65 -15.71 -26.73
CA ALA A 157 -20.32 -15.45 -27.31
C ALA A 157 -19.64 -14.25 -26.66
N TYR A 158 -20.40 -13.19 -26.36
CA TYR A 158 -19.87 -12.04 -25.62
C TYR A 158 -19.45 -12.39 -24.21
N LEU A 159 -20.27 -13.18 -23.49
CA LEU A 159 -19.92 -13.61 -22.14
C LEU A 159 -18.70 -14.53 -22.14
N ALA A 160 -18.63 -15.47 -23.08
CA ALA A 160 -17.46 -16.36 -23.22
C ALA A 160 -16.18 -15.56 -23.53
N SER A 161 -16.27 -14.52 -24.37
CA SER A 161 -15.16 -13.62 -24.65
C SER A 161 -14.75 -12.80 -23.42
N ALA A 162 -15.72 -12.30 -22.64
CA ALA A 162 -15.46 -11.60 -21.40
C ALA A 162 -14.76 -12.50 -20.37
N SER A 163 -15.29 -13.71 -20.14
CA SER A 163 -14.68 -14.67 -19.21
C SER A 163 -13.29 -15.10 -19.67
N ASN A 164 -13.06 -15.29 -20.96
CA ASN A 164 -11.72 -15.55 -21.48
C ASN A 164 -10.75 -14.39 -21.20
N LEU A 165 -11.16 -13.14 -21.44
CA LEU A 165 -10.36 -11.97 -21.11
C LEU A 165 -10.02 -11.91 -19.61
N MET A 166 -10.98 -12.20 -18.74
CA MET A 166 -10.78 -12.25 -17.29
C MET A 166 -9.78 -13.34 -16.92
N GLN A 167 -9.96 -14.56 -17.39
CA GLN A 167 -9.16 -15.72 -17.01
C GLN A 167 -7.73 -15.69 -17.59
N VAL A 168 -7.54 -15.17 -18.80
CA VAL A 168 -6.26 -15.24 -19.51
C VAL A 168 -5.40 -13.99 -19.27
N GLN A 169 -6.00 -12.83 -19.00
CA GLN A 169 -5.24 -11.58 -18.89
C GLN A 169 -5.43 -10.85 -17.56
N ILE A 170 -6.67 -10.65 -17.12
CA ILE A 170 -6.94 -9.81 -15.94
C ILE A 170 -6.56 -10.54 -14.65
N LEU A 171 -7.06 -11.74 -14.43
CA LEU A 171 -6.76 -12.52 -13.22
C LEU A 171 -5.29 -12.90 -13.07
N PRO A 172 -4.55 -13.29 -14.12
CA PRO A 172 -3.12 -13.52 -14.01
C PRO A 172 -2.33 -12.27 -13.59
N ALA A 173 -2.69 -11.09 -14.13
CA ALA A 173 -2.05 -9.84 -13.73
C ALA A 173 -2.36 -9.49 -12.26
N ALA A 174 -3.62 -9.62 -11.83
CA ALA A 174 -4.00 -9.38 -10.44
C ALA A 174 -3.35 -10.39 -9.47
N LYS A 175 -3.21 -11.65 -9.89
CA LYS A 175 -2.52 -12.70 -9.12
C LYS A 175 -1.03 -12.40 -8.99
N SER A 176 -0.36 -12.04 -10.09
CA SER A 176 1.05 -11.65 -10.09
C SER A 176 1.31 -10.48 -9.13
N LEU A 177 0.45 -9.47 -9.18
CA LEU A 177 0.50 -8.32 -8.26
C LEU A 177 0.37 -8.77 -6.80
N TYR A 178 -0.61 -9.62 -6.48
CA TYR A 178 -0.82 -10.15 -5.13
C TYR A 178 0.38 -10.96 -4.63
N GLU A 179 0.92 -11.86 -5.45
CA GLU A 179 2.06 -12.70 -5.09
C GLU A 179 3.31 -11.87 -4.80
N ARG A 180 3.60 -10.86 -5.63
CA ARG A 180 4.74 -9.95 -5.42
C ARG A 180 4.59 -9.12 -4.15
N THR A 181 3.42 -8.52 -3.94
CA THR A 181 3.18 -7.68 -2.75
C THR A 181 3.18 -8.47 -1.46
N SER A 182 2.69 -9.72 -1.46
CA SER A 182 2.71 -10.58 -0.28
C SER A 182 4.11 -11.12 0.04
N THR A 183 4.94 -11.41 -0.96
CA THR A 183 6.34 -11.85 -0.75
C THR A 183 7.16 -10.74 -0.11
N THR A 184 7.05 -9.51 -0.59
CA THR A 184 7.73 -8.34 -0.04
C THR A 184 7.37 -8.12 1.43
N THR A 185 6.10 -8.35 1.81
CA THR A 185 5.64 -8.22 3.20
C THR A 185 6.21 -9.32 4.09
N ASN A 186 6.27 -10.56 3.63
CA ASN A 186 6.81 -11.69 4.39
C ASN A 186 8.33 -11.59 4.59
N ASP A 187 9.07 -11.16 3.58
CA ASP A 187 10.53 -10.96 3.70
C ASP A 187 10.86 -9.86 4.71
N CYS A 188 10.05 -8.82 4.79
CA CYS A 188 10.21 -7.74 5.76
C CYS A 188 9.97 -8.21 7.21
N LEU A 189 9.05 -9.18 7.43
CA LEU A 189 8.74 -9.75 8.75
C LEU A 189 9.80 -10.76 9.24
N LEU A 190 10.50 -11.43 8.31
CA LEU A 190 11.55 -12.41 8.66
C LEU A 190 12.88 -11.76 9.06
N TYR A 191 13.11 -10.49 8.73
CA TYR A 191 14.33 -9.74 9.08
C TYR A 191 14.18 -8.88 10.37
N THR A 192 13.06 -8.97 11.08
CA THR A 192 12.82 -8.28 12.36
C THR A 192 12.89 -9.24 13.52
#